data_18018fbb7b58798a6b73799e6f437af3
#
_entry.id   18018fbb7b58798a6b73799e6f437af3
#
_cell.length_a   1.000
_cell.length_b   1.000
_cell.length_c   1.000
_cell.angle_alpha   90.00
_cell.angle_beta   90.00
_cell.angle_gamma   90.00
#
_symmetry.space_group_name_H-M   'P 1'
#
loop_
_entity.id
_entity.type
_entity.pdbx_description
1 polymer ?
#
loop_
_entity_poly.entity_id
_entity_poly.type
_entity_poly.pdbx_seq_one_letter_code
_entity_poly.pdbx_strand_id
1 'polypeptide(L)'
;LPSIFVSTANGLLFGIVPGIILSWLAETAGVIISFILMRTILRSSAEKLIAKSKYLKKADEFSGKNGFKVMLILRAMPYFPSGILTALGAVSRISLKDYALANLIGKFPSTALEVVIGHDVVNYKNNLDRLMIVIVLVCIIYGAIWYYNRRKERKTA
;
A
#
# COMPACT_ATOMS: atom_id res chain seq x y z
N LEU A 1 -5.73 -8.19 12.52
CA LEU A 1 -6.36 -9.04 11.50
C LEU A 1 -5.85 -8.61 10.13
N PRO A 2 -5.51 -9.54 9.21
CA PRO A 2 -5.20 -9.17 7.84
C PRO A 2 -6.40 -8.45 7.21
N SER A 3 -6.15 -7.33 6.53
CA SER A 3 -7.20 -6.49 5.91
C SER A 3 -8.12 -7.28 4.98
N ILE A 4 -7.57 -8.29 4.31
CA ILE A 4 -8.29 -9.12 3.35
C ILE A 4 -9.57 -9.76 3.92
N PHE A 5 -9.59 -10.15 5.20
CA PHE A 5 -10.81 -10.73 5.81
C PHE A 5 -11.91 -9.68 5.96
N VAL A 6 -11.55 -8.45 6.36
CA VAL A 6 -12.51 -7.36 6.51
C VAL A 6 -13.01 -6.91 5.13
N SER A 7 -12.10 -6.79 4.16
CA SER A 7 -12.41 -6.42 2.78
C SER A 7 -13.32 -7.45 2.12
N THR A 8 -13.04 -8.75 2.33
CA THR A 8 -13.91 -9.84 1.86
C THR A 8 -15.30 -9.78 2.49
N ALA A 9 -15.38 -9.62 3.82
CA ALA A 9 -16.66 -9.52 4.53
C ALA A 9 -17.48 -8.33 4.02
N ASN A 10 -16.86 -7.16 3.81
CA ASN A 10 -17.55 -6.00 3.24
C ASN A 10 -18.07 -6.27 1.82
N GLY A 11 -17.29 -6.97 0.99
CA GLY A 11 -17.72 -7.37 -0.35
C GLY A 11 -18.90 -8.31 -0.35
N LEU A 12 -18.94 -9.25 0.61
CA LEU A 12 -20.04 -10.22 0.75
C LEU A 12 -21.32 -9.59 1.31
N LEU A 13 -21.18 -8.71 2.33
CA LEU A 13 -22.33 -8.11 3.02
C LEU A 13 -22.97 -6.99 2.22
N PHE A 14 -22.17 -6.15 1.60
CA PHE A 14 -22.65 -4.91 0.95
C PHE A 14 -22.57 -4.98 -0.59
N GLY A 15 -22.02 -6.05 -1.15
CA GLY A 15 -21.72 -6.15 -2.57
C GLY A 15 -20.34 -5.54 -2.92
N ILE A 16 -19.90 -5.77 -4.17
CA ILE A 16 -18.53 -5.42 -4.59
C ILE A 16 -18.27 -3.92 -4.51
N VAL A 17 -19.12 -3.09 -5.14
CA VAL A 17 -18.86 -1.64 -5.23
C VAL A 17 -18.91 -0.95 -3.87
N PRO A 18 -19.97 -1.10 -3.05
CA PRO A 18 -19.98 -0.52 -1.71
C PRO A 18 -18.88 -1.14 -0.82
N GLY A 19 -18.62 -2.44 -0.94
CA GLY A 19 -17.55 -3.13 -0.21
C GLY A 19 -16.16 -2.55 -0.50
N ILE A 20 -15.85 -2.22 -1.76
CA ILE A 20 -14.61 -1.55 -2.15
C ILE A 20 -14.52 -0.18 -1.49
N ILE A 21 -15.56 0.64 -1.59
CA ILE A 21 -15.57 2.00 -1.04
C ILE A 21 -15.38 1.98 0.47
N LEU A 22 -16.15 1.15 1.18
CA LEU A 22 -16.06 1.03 2.63
C LEU A 22 -14.69 0.53 3.09
N SER A 23 -14.19 -0.55 2.48
CA SER A 23 -12.88 -1.11 2.82
C SER A 23 -11.76 -0.12 2.54
N TRP A 24 -11.76 0.52 1.38
CA TRP A 24 -10.77 1.52 1.00
C TRP A 24 -10.72 2.70 1.95
N LEU A 25 -11.88 3.27 2.32
CA LEU A 25 -11.95 4.39 3.27
C LEU A 25 -11.52 3.94 4.66
N ALA A 26 -11.99 2.80 5.16
CA ALA A 26 -11.64 2.26 6.46
C ALA A 26 -10.13 1.97 6.57
N GLU A 27 -9.55 1.33 5.57
CA GLU A 27 -8.12 1.04 5.53
C GLU A 27 -7.27 2.31 5.45
N THR A 28 -7.70 3.30 4.64
CA THR A 28 -7.02 4.58 4.55
C THR A 28 -7.08 5.32 5.88
N ALA A 29 -8.23 5.39 6.53
CA ALA A 29 -8.36 5.97 7.86
C ALA A 29 -7.49 5.24 8.89
N GLY A 30 -7.48 3.91 8.88
CA GLY A 30 -6.67 3.09 9.78
C GLY A 30 -5.17 3.37 9.65
N VAL A 31 -4.63 3.48 8.43
CA VAL A 31 -3.20 3.78 8.24
C VAL A 31 -2.86 5.23 8.60
N ILE A 32 -3.78 6.19 8.42
CA ILE A 32 -3.58 7.59 8.83
C ILE A 32 -3.54 7.69 10.36
N ILE A 33 -4.48 7.05 11.06
CA ILE A 33 -4.50 7.00 12.53
C ILE A 33 -3.22 6.35 13.05
N SER A 34 -2.84 5.21 12.49
CA SER A 34 -1.60 4.50 12.86
C SER A 34 -0.36 5.36 12.61
N PHE A 35 -0.30 6.11 11.53
CA PHE A 35 0.78 7.03 11.23
C PHE A 35 0.88 8.15 12.29
N ILE A 36 -0.24 8.75 12.67
CA ILE A 36 -0.27 9.81 13.70
C ILE A 36 0.22 9.24 15.04
N LEU A 37 -0.31 8.09 15.46
CA LEU A 37 0.09 7.43 16.71
C LEU A 37 1.58 7.07 16.71
N MET A 38 2.07 6.44 15.64
CA MET A 38 3.48 6.09 15.52
C MET A 38 4.37 7.34 15.47
N ARG A 39 3.93 8.40 14.82
CA ARG A 39 4.69 9.65 14.75
C ARG A 39 4.84 10.30 16.11
N THR A 40 3.80 10.34 16.92
CA THR A 40 3.88 10.92 18.28
C THR A 40 4.82 10.13 19.19
N ILE A 41 4.90 8.82 19.02
CA ILE A 41 5.70 7.94 19.88
C ILE A 41 7.14 7.78 19.37
N LEU A 42 7.32 7.57 18.05
CA LEU A 42 8.60 7.12 17.49
C LEU A 42 9.46 8.26 16.93
N ARG A 43 8.87 9.41 16.57
CA ARG A 43 9.60 10.49 15.89
C ARG A 43 10.77 11.04 16.70
N SER A 44 10.57 11.28 17.98
CA SER A 44 11.63 11.81 18.87
C SER A 44 12.83 10.85 18.98
N SER A 45 12.58 9.55 19.05
CA SER A 45 13.62 8.54 19.08
C SER A 45 14.32 8.40 17.73
N ALA A 46 13.58 8.49 16.63
CA ALA A 46 14.12 8.45 15.28
C ALA A 46 15.02 9.65 14.98
N GLU A 47 14.66 10.85 15.41
CA GLU A 47 15.48 12.05 15.22
C GLU A 47 16.87 11.94 15.84
N LYS A 48 16.97 11.31 17.02
CA LYS A 48 18.26 11.04 17.67
C LYS A 48 19.15 10.10 16.84
N LEU A 49 18.55 9.12 16.16
CA LEU A 49 19.26 8.18 15.28
C LEU A 49 19.63 8.85 13.94
N ILE A 50 18.70 9.61 13.36
CA ILE A 50 18.89 10.34 12.11
C ILE A 50 20.05 11.36 12.25
N ALA A 51 20.14 12.05 13.39
CA ALA A 51 21.19 13.03 13.65
C ALA A 51 22.61 12.40 13.67
N LYS A 52 22.73 11.11 13.99
CA LYS A 52 24.01 10.38 14.07
C LYS A 52 24.54 9.90 12.71
N SER A 53 23.75 9.95 11.64
CA SER A 53 24.14 9.43 10.33
C SER A 53 23.83 10.43 9.21
N LYS A 54 24.86 10.79 8.43
CA LYS A 54 24.74 11.66 7.25
C LYS A 54 23.81 11.08 6.19
N TYR A 55 23.81 9.75 6.03
CA TYR A 55 22.92 9.07 5.06
C TYR A 55 21.46 9.09 5.50
N LEU A 56 21.19 8.84 6.79
CA LEU A 56 19.83 8.88 7.35
C LEU A 56 19.28 10.31 7.28
N LYS A 57 20.08 11.32 7.57
CA LYS A 57 19.69 12.72 7.45
C LYS A 57 19.31 13.09 6.01
N LYS A 58 20.11 12.66 5.03
CA LYS A 58 19.83 12.90 3.61
C LYS A 58 18.55 12.19 3.14
N ALA A 59 18.34 10.95 3.58
CA ALA A 59 17.12 10.20 3.28
C ALA A 59 15.86 10.85 3.91
N ASP A 60 15.97 11.33 5.14
CA ASP A 60 14.90 12.05 5.84
C ASP A 60 14.55 13.38 5.15
N GLU A 61 15.55 14.16 4.74
CA GLU A 61 15.36 15.38 3.96
C GLU A 61 14.73 15.12 2.59
N PHE A 62 15.15 14.04 1.91
CA PHE A 62 14.58 13.64 0.63
C PHE A 62 13.10 13.23 0.77
N SER A 63 12.75 12.48 1.81
CA SER A 63 11.37 12.10 2.10
C SER A 63 10.50 13.32 2.44
N GLY A 64 11.04 14.34 3.06
CA GLY A 64 10.35 15.61 3.33
C GLY A 64 10.01 16.39 2.06
N LYS A 65 10.91 16.40 1.07
CA LYS A 65 10.70 17.11 -0.21
C LYS A 65 9.83 16.35 -1.22
N ASN A 66 9.92 15.02 -1.22
CA ASN A 66 9.28 14.16 -2.21
C ASN A 66 8.31 13.14 -1.56
N GLY A 67 7.80 13.43 -0.38
CA GLY A 67 7.07 12.50 0.47
C GLY A 67 5.91 11.79 -0.24
N PHE A 68 5.10 12.54 -0.97
CA PHE A 68 4.01 11.99 -1.76
C PHE A 68 4.49 10.93 -2.77
N LYS A 69 5.47 11.28 -3.61
CA LYS A 69 5.98 10.37 -4.67
C LYS A 69 6.62 9.12 -4.07
N VAL A 70 7.45 9.32 -3.03
CA VAL A 70 8.13 8.20 -2.34
C VAL A 70 7.11 7.25 -1.75
N MET A 71 6.13 7.77 -1.01
CA MET A 71 5.10 6.94 -0.38
C MET A 71 4.19 6.27 -1.40
N LEU A 72 3.82 6.97 -2.48
CA LEU A 72 3.00 6.41 -3.54
C LEU A 72 3.70 5.23 -4.23
N ILE A 73 4.99 5.38 -4.58
CA ILE A 73 5.79 4.32 -5.19
C ILE A 73 5.91 3.12 -4.25
N LEU A 74 6.22 3.36 -2.97
CA LEU A 74 6.34 2.30 -1.97
C LEU A 74 5.00 1.57 -1.75
N ARG A 75 3.87 2.26 -1.82
CA ARG A 75 2.53 1.65 -1.75
C ARG A 75 2.13 0.89 -3.01
N ALA A 76 2.64 1.29 -4.16
CA ALA A 76 2.43 0.57 -5.42
C ALA A 76 3.30 -0.70 -5.51
N MET A 77 4.34 -0.83 -4.68
CA MET A 77 5.17 -2.04 -4.64
C MET A 77 4.39 -3.17 -3.96
N PRO A 78 4.19 -4.30 -4.67
CA PRO A 78 3.49 -5.44 -4.10
C PRO A 78 4.29 -6.07 -2.95
N TYR A 79 3.58 -6.69 -2.00
CA TYR A 79 4.13 -7.41 -0.85
C TYR A 79 4.88 -6.59 0.20
N PHE A 80 4.86 -5.26 0.12
CA PHE A 80 5.47 -4.47 1.18
C PHE A 80 4.52 -4.38 2.38
N PRO A 81 4.92 -4.84 3.57
CA PRO A 81 4.04 -4.82 4.75
C PRO A 81 3.61 -3.39 5.08
N SER A 82 2.29 -3.16 5.12
CA SER A 82 1.72 -1.82 5.35
C SER A 82 2.16 -1.19 6.67
N GLY A 83 2.37 -2.01 7.71
CA GLY A 83 2.87 -1.56 9.01
C GLY A 83 4.29 -0.99 8.94
N ILE A 84 5.19 -1.61 8.17
CA ILE A 84 6.55 -1.11 7.96
C ILE A 84 6.53 0.23 7.22
N LEU A 85 5.72 0.36 6.16
CA LEU A 85 5.57 1.63 5.43
C LEU A 85 5.00 2.73 6.33
N THR A 86 4.07 2.40 7.20
CA THR A 86 3.51 3.35 8.17
C THR A 86 4.55 3.81 9.18
N ALA A 87 5.37 2.88 9.70
CA ALA A 87 6.46 3.20 10.62
C ALA A 87 7.53 4.06 9.93
N LEU A 88 7.97 3.69 8.72
CA LEU A 88 8.93 4.49 7.95
C LEU A 88 8.40 5.90 7.64
N GLY A 89 7.14 6.02 7.25
CA GLY A 89 6.49 7.32 7.07
C GLY A 89 6.46 8.11 8.37
N ALA A 90 6.11 7.47 9.50
CA ALA A 90 5.98 8.13 10.79
C ALA A 90 7.32 8.69 11.32
N VAL A 91 8.43 8.00 11.09
CA VAL A 91 9.76 8.46 11.52
C VAL A 91 10.41 9.45 10.53
N SER A 92 9.94 9.52 9.29
CA SER A 92 10.45 10.43 8.26
C SER A 92 9.82 11.83 8.34
N ARG A 93 10.34 12.80 7.54
CA ARG A 93 9.78 14.16 7.44
C ARG A 93 8.58 14.29 6.51
N ILE A 94 8.01 13.21 6.06
CA ILE A 94 6.84 13.26 5.17
C ILE A 94 5.68 14.00 5.85
N SER A 95 4.99 14.88 5.12
CA SER A 95 3.83 15.58 5.67
C SER A 95 2.63 14.62 5.84
N LEU A 96 1.76 14.91 6.80
CA LEU A 96 0.51 14.14 6.97
C LEU A 96 -0.34 14.17 5.69
N LYS A 97 -0.37 15.31 4.99
CA LYS A 97 -1.11 15.47 3.73
C LYS A 97 -0.56 14.57 2.64
N ASP A 98 0.76 14.58 2.43
CA ASP A 98 1.41 13.73 1.43
C ASP A 98 1.23 12.25 1.74
N TYR A 99 1.36 11.88 3.02
CA TYR A 99 1.12 10.51 3.47
C TYR A 99 -0.32 10.07 3.23
N ALA A 100 -1.30 10.90 3.61
CA ALA A 100 -2.72 10.60 3.46
C ALA A 100 -3.12 10.47 1.97
N LEU A 101 -2.71 11.42 1.12
CA LEU A 101 -3.01 11.40 -0.32
C LEU A 101 -2.34 10.22 -1.02
N ALA A 102 -1.08 9.93 -0.71
CA ALA A 102 -0.37 8.80 -1.29
C ALA A 102 -1.02 7.46 -0.90
N ASN A 103 -1.50 7.33 0.34
CA ASN A 103 -2.23 6.13 0.78
C ASN A 103 -3.62 6.04 0.17
N LEU A 104 -4.35 7.15 0.08
CA LEU A 104 -5.68 7.19 -0.54
C LEU A 104 -5.61 6.67 -1.99
N ILE A 105 -4.66 7.18 -2.78
CA ILE A 105 -4.49 6.78 -4.17
C ILE A 105 -3.86 5.38 -4.27
N GLY A 106 -2.79 5.13 -3.53
CA GLY A 106 -2.01 3.89 -3.64
C GLY A 106 -2.73 2.65 -3.12
N LYS A 107 -3.64 2.79 -2.14
CA LYS A 107 -4.40 1.66 -1.59
C LYS A 107 -5.62 1.27 -2.43
N PHE A 108 -6.17 2.18 -3.21
CA PHE A 108 -7.39 1.92 -3.98
C PHE A 108 -7.30 0.65 -4.85
N PRO A 109 -6.27 0.47 -5.70
CA PRO A 109 -6.17 -0.72 -6.55
C PRO A 109 -6.04 -2.03 -5.75
N SER A 110 -5.24 -2.02 -4.67
CA SER A 110 -5.04 -3.21 -3.85
C SER A 110 -6.31 -3.61 -3.09
N THR A 111 -6.98 -2.64 -2.47
CA THR A 111 -8.24 -2.89 -1.75
C THR A 111 -9.37 -3.34 -2.70
N ALA A 112 -9.43 -2.76 -3.90
CA ALA A 112 -10.38 -3.21 -4.92
C ALA A 112 -10.15 -4.68 -5.30
N LEU A 113 -8.89 -5.08 -5.51
CA LEU A 113 -8.54 -6.48 -5.78
C LEU A 113 -8.87 -7.40 -4.61
N GLU A 114 -8.56 -7.00 -3.37
CA GLU A 114 -8.87 -7.79 -2.17
C GLU A 114 -10.38 -8.08 -2.05
N VAL A 115 -11.22 -7.05 -2.26
CA VAL A 115 -12.68 -7.19 -2.18
C VAL A 115 -13.21 -8.10 -3.30
N VAL A 116 -12.77 -7.89 -4.55
CA VAL A 116 -13.21 -8.68 -5.70
C VAL A 116 -12.78 -10.14 -5.55
N ILE A 117 -11.51 -10.38 -5.25
CA ILE A 117 -10.98 -11.73 -5.09
C ILE A 117 -11.67 -12.42 -3.90
N GLY A 118 -11.79 -11.74 -2.76
CA GLY A 118 -12.43 -12.30 -1.58
C GLY A 118 -13.90 -12.67 -1.83
N HIS A 119 -14.66 -11.78 -2.46
CA HIS A 119 -16.05 -12.04 -2.85
C HIS A 119 -16.16 -13.21 -3.82
N ASP A 120 -15.31 -13.26 -4.85
CA ASP A 120 -15.39 -14.27 -5.90
C ASP A 120 -14.89 -15.65 -5.44
N VAL A 121 -13.91 -15.70 -4.53
CA VAL A 121 -13.46 -16.97 -3.92
C VAL A 121 -14.57 -17.59 -3.09
N VAL A 122 -15.31 -16.83 -2.31
CA VAL A 122 -16.43 -17.35 -1.52
C VAL A 122 -17.59 -17.77 -2.42
N ASN A 123 -17.84 -17.04 -3.51
CA ASN A 123 -18.92 -17.32 -4.47
C ASN A 123 -18.40 -17.99 -5.75
N TYR A 124 -17.36 -18.82 -5.65
CA TYR A 124 -16.63 -19.39 -6.79
C TYR A 124 -17.52 -20.09 -7.83
N LYS A 125 -18.60 -20.77 -7.38
CA LYS A 125 -19.50 -21.49 -8.27
C LYS A 125 -20.19 -20.60 -9.32
N ASN A 126 -20.40 -19.33 -8.99
CA ASN A 126 -21.12 -18.38 -9.85
C ASN A 126 -20.19 -17.37 -10.54
N ASN A 127 -18.92 -17.27 -10.12
CA ASN A 127 -18.01 -16.20 -10.53
C ASN A 127 -16.64 -16.72 -11.01
N LEU A 128 -16.56 -18.00 -11.43
CA LEU A 128 -15.31 -18.61 -11.91
C LEU A 128 -14.68 -17.80 -13.05
N ASP A 129 -15.48 -17.36 -14.03
CA ASP A 129 -14.99 -16.61 -15.18
C ASP A 129 -14.32 -15.31 -14.76
N ARG A 130 -14.94 -14.55 -13.82
CA ARG A 130 -14.39 -13.29 -13.32
C ARG A 130 -13.13 -13.54 -12.49
N LEU A 131 -13.11 -14.57 -11.66
CA LEU A 131 -11.94 -14.96 -10.89
C LEU A 131 -10.75 -15.30 -11.81
N MET A 132 -11.00 -16.07 -12.86
CA MET A 132 -9.98 -16.41 -13.87
C MET A 132 -9.46 -15.16 -14.58
N ILE A 133 -10.33 -14.23 -14.98
CA ILE A 133 -9.93 -12.95 -15.60
C ILE A 133 -9.03 -12.14 -14.66
N VAL A 134 -9.39 -12.02 -13.38
CA VAL A 134 -8.59 -11.29 -12.39
C VAL A 134 -7.22 -11.94 -12.21
N ILE A 135 -7.15 -13.26 -12.07
CA ILE A 135 -5.89 -14.01 -11.96
C ILE A 135 -5.01 -13.77 -13.19
N VAL A 136 -5.57 -13.88 -14.40
CA VAL A 136 -4.83 -13.66 -15.66
C VAL A 136 -4.31 -12.23 -15.73
N LEU A 137 -5.12 -11.22 -15.40
CA LEU A 137 -4.69 -9.82 -15.38
C LEU A 137 -3.54 -9.59 -14.38
N VAL A 138 -3.64 -10.14 -13.18
CA VAL A 138 -2.58 -10.06 -12.18
C VAL A 138 -1.31 -10.72 -12.70
N CYS A 139 -1.39 -11.93 -13.29
CA CYS A 139 -0.24 -12.60 -13.88
C CYS A 139 0.40 -11.80 -15.03
N ILE A 140 -0.40 -11.17 -15.89
CA ILE A 140 0.11 -10.32 -16.98
C ILE A 140 0.85 -9.10 -16.41
N ILE A 141 0.27 -8.42 -15.42
CA ILE A 141 0.90 -7.26 -14.78
C ILE A 141 2.24 -7.64 -14.14
N TYR A 142 2.26 -8.74 -13.36
CA TYR A 142 3.48 -9.23 -12.75
C TYR A 142 4.52 -9.69 -13.78
N GLY A 143 4.07 -10.39 -14.82
CA GLY A 143 4.94 -10.80 -15.93
C GLY A 143 5.56 -9.61 -16.67
N ALA A 144 4.76 -8.55 -16.90
CA ALA A 144 5.24 -7.32 -17.53
C ALA A 144 6.26 -6.58 -16.65
N ILE A 145 5.99 -6.46 -15.34
CA ILE A 145 6.91 -5.84 -14.37
C ILE A 145 8.22 -6.63 -14.30
N TRP A 146 8.14 -7.96 -14.19
CA TRP A 146 9.32 -8.84 -14.16
C TRP A 146 10.14 -8.74 -15.45
N TYR A 147 9.48 -8.76 -16.62
CA TYR A 147 10.14 -8.61 -17.92
C TYR A 147 10.85 -7.25 -18.05
N TYR A 148 10.18 -6.18 -17.60
CA TYR A 148 10.75 -4.82 -17.62
C TYR A 148 11.99 -4.70 -16.72
N ASN A 149 11.93 -5.24 -15.50
CA ASN A 149 13.06 -5.24 -14.57
C ASN A 149 14.25 -6.05 -15.11
N ARG A 150 13.99 -7.21 -15.69
CA ARG A 150 15.03 -8.06 -16.29
C ARG A 150 15.73 -7.41 -17.51
N ARG A 151 14.97 -6.61 -18.28
CA ARG A 151 15.55 -5.81 -19.38
C ARG A 151 16.45 -4.68 -18.87
N LYS A 152 16.13 -4.11 -17.73
CA LYS A 152 16.91 -3.02 -17.12
C LYS A 152 18.24 -3.53 -16.59
N GLU A 153 18.25 -4.68 -15.95
CA GLU A 153 19.48 -5.34 -15.47
C GLU A 153 20.45 -5.71 -16.62
N ARG A 154 19.92 -6.16 -17.76
CA ARG A 154 20.75 -6.47 -18.94
C ARG A 154 21.34 -5.26 -19.65
N LYS A 155 20.89 -4.04 -19.36
CA LYS A 155 21.44 -2.80 -19.93
C LYS A 155 22.48 -2.14 -19.02
N THR A 156 22.60 -2.59 -17.77
CA THR A 156 23.54 -2.08 -16.76
C THR A 156 24.71 -3.02 -16.50
N ALA A 157 24.72 -4.21 -17.08
CA ALA A 157 25.83 -5.15 -17.14
C ALA A 157 26.52 -5.07 -18.50
#